data_38ccb838747f63237a7aef1ba400149f
#
_entry.id   38ccb838747f63237a7aef1ba400149f
#
_cell.length_a   1.000
_cell.length_b   1.000
_cell.length_c   1.000
_cell.angle_alpha   90.00
_cell.angle_beta   90.00
_cell.angle_gamma   90.00
#
_symmetry.space_group_name_H-M   'P 1'
#
loop_
_entity.id
_entity.type
_entity.pdbx_description
1 polymer ?
#
loop_
_entity_poly.entity_id
_entity_poly.type
_entity_poly.pdbx_seq_one_letter_code
_entity_poly.pdbx_strand_id
1 'polypeptide(L)' 'MSLQDRVESLRARHRSLEEAIDQEISRPMPNVEVLADLKRQKLRIKDEIFSLEHTAQA' A
#
# COMPACT_ATOMS: atom_id res chain seq x y z
N MET A 1 1.68 5.44 -20.19
CA MET A 1 0.85 4.80 -19.16
C MET A 1 -0.40 5.61 -18.90
N SER A 2 -1.54 4.94 -18.82
CA SER A 2 -2.78 5.63 -18.50
C SER A 2 -2.90 5.81 -17.00
N LEU A 3 -3.80 6.70 -16.57
CA LEU A 3 -4.10 6.90 -15.17
C LEU A 3 -4.62 5.60 -14.54
N GLN A 4 -5.43 4.88 -15.27
CA GLN A 4 -5.98 3.61 -14.81
C GLN A 4 -4.89 2.58 -14.56
N ASP A 5 -3.92 2.48 -15.46
CA ASP A 5 -2.78 1.57 -15.29
C ASP A 5 -1.98 1.90 -14.05
N ARG A 6 -1.79 3.18 -13.78
CA ARG A 6 -1.07 3.61 -12.59
C ARG A 6 -1.84 3.25 -11.32
N VAL A 7 -3.14 3.49 -11.31
CA VAL A 7 -3.99 3.15 -10.16
C VAL A 7 -3.96 1.64 -9.91
N GLU A 8 -4.08 0.84 -10.95
CA GLU A 8 -4.02 -0.61 -10.81
C GLU A 8 -2.68 -1.08 -10.26
N SER A 9 -1.60 -0.50 -10.74
CA SER A 9 -0.26 -0.81 -10.25
C SER A 9 -0.13 -0.47 -8.77
N LEU A 10 -0.65 0.67 -8.35
CA LEU A 10 -0.63 1.07 -6.95
C LEU A 10 -1.49 0.16 -6.08
N ARG A 11 -2.63 -0.27 -6.59
CA ARG A 11 -3.50 -1.20 -5.87
C ARG A 11 -2.84 -2.55 -5.66
N ALA A 12 -2.13 -3.04 -6.68
CA ALA A 12 -1.37 -4.27 -6.57
C ALA A 12 -0.28 -4.15 -5.50
N ARG A 13 0.40 -3.02 -5.47
CA ARG A 13 1.43 -2.75 -4.47
C ARG A 13 0.84 -2.66 -3.07
N HIS A 14 -0.31 -2.02 -2.94
CA HIS A 14 -1.03 -1.94 -1.67
C HIS A 14 -1.34 -3.35 -1.14
N ARG A 15 -1.83 -4.22 -2.01
CA ARG A 15 -2.13 -5.60 -1.66
C ARG A 15 -0.88 -6.36 -1.21
N SER A 16 0.23 -6.18 -1.93
CA SER A 16 1.49 -6.81 -1.56
C SER A 16 1.96 -6.37 -0.19
N LEU A 17 1.78 -5.10 0.14
CA LEU A 17 2.15 -4.58 1.45
C LEU A 17 1.26 -5.17 2.54
N GLU A 18 -0.03 -5.34 2.27
CA GLU A 18 -0.93 -5.97 3.24
C GLU A 18 -0.51 -7.41 3.53
N GLU A 19 -0.14 -8.16 2.49
CA GLU A 19 0.35 -9.52 2.66
C GLU A 19 1.65 -9.55 3.46
N ALA A 20 2.55 -8.62 3.19
CA ALA A 20 3.81 -8.53 3.92
C ALA A 20 3.57 -8.22 5.40
N ILE A 21 2.61 -7.35 5.70
CA ILE A 21 2.24 -7.02 7.07
C ILE A 21 1.69 -8.28 7.78
N ASP A 22 0.79 -9.00 7.12
CA ASP A 22 0.21 -10.22 7.68
C ASP A 22 1.28 -11.26 7.97
N GLN A 23 2.24 -11.45 7.07
CA GLN A 23 3.33 -12.37 7.27
C GLN A 23 4.21 -11.98 8.45
N GLU A 24 4.47 -10.69 8.61
CA GLU A 24 5.29 -10.20 9.70
C GLU A 24 4.58 -10.38 11.05
N ILE A 25 3.29 -10.10 11.11
CA ILE A 25 2.49 -10.29 12.31
C ILE A 25 2.43 -11.77 12.72
N SER A 26 2.46 -12.67 11.74
CA SER A 26 2.37 -14.10 11.98
C SER A 26 3.65 -14.71 12.52
N ARG A 27 4.74 -13.98 12.53
CA ARG A 27 6.01 -14.46 13.05
C ARG A 27 5.93 -14.58 14.57
N PRO A 28 6.69 -15.53 15.17
CA PRO A 28 6.73 -15.65 16.63
C PRO A 28 7.20 -14.38 17.33
N MET A 29 8.11 -13.64 16.68
CA MET A 29 8.58 -12.35 17.20
C MET A 29 8.53 -11.31 16.09
N PRO A 30 7.37 -10.68 15.91
CA PRO A 30 7.25 -9.64 14.86
C PRO A 30 8.19 -8.47 15.12
N ASN A 31 8.81 -7.99 14.04
CA ASN A 31 9.69 -6.82 14.13
C ASN A 31 8.84 -5.56 14.03
N VAL A 32 8.78 -4.81 15.12
CA VAL A 32 7.96 -3.60 15.21
C VAL A 32 8.39 -2.53 14.21
N GLU A 33 9.69 -2.41 13.98
CA GLU A 33 10.22 -1.43 13.04
C GLU A 33 9.81 -1.77 11.61
N VAL A 34 9.87 -3.05 11.24
CA VAL A 34 9.44 -3.50 9.92
C VAL A 34 7.95 -3.27 9.75
N LEU A 35 7.14 -3.59 10.76
CA LEU A 35 5.70 -3.36 10.72
C LEU A 35 5.37 -1.89 10.55
N ALA A 36 6.04 -1.03 11.29
CA ALA A 36 5.81 0.42 11.19
C ALA A 36 6.14 0.93 9.80
N ASP A 37 7.25 0.45 9.23
CA ASP A 37 7.67 0.84 7.90
C ASP A 37 6.67 0.38 6.83
N LEU A 38 6.23 -0.87 6.90
CA LEU A 38 5.25 -1.42 5.98
C LEU A 38 3.92 -0.67 6.04
N LYS A 39 3.47 -0.36 7.24
CA LYS A 39 2.23 0.40 7.43
C LYS A 39 2.35 1.81 6.86
N ARG A 40 3.51 2.43 7.02
CA ARG A 40 3.77 3.76 6.47
C ARG A 40 3.72 3.74 4.95
N GLN A 41 4.34 2.74 4.33
CA GLN A 41 4.33 2.58 2.89
C GLN A 41 2.90 2.33 2.37
N LYS A 42 2.16 1.49 3.09
CA LYS A 42 0.77 1.20 2.74
C LYS A 42 -0.08 2.46 2.76
N LEU A 43 0.07 3.28 3.79
CA LEU A 43 -0.67 4.52 3.92
C LEU A 43 -0.33 5.49 2.80
N ARG A 44 0.95 5.62 2.44
CA ARG A 44 1.38 6.46 1.34
C ARG A 44 0.72 6.06 0.04
N ILE A 45 0.71 4.76 -0.25
CA ILE A 45 0.13 4.25 -1.48
C ILE A 45 -1.37 4.48 -1.50
N LYS A 46 -2.03 4.28 -0.38
CA LYS A 46 -3.46 4.54 -0.25
C LYS A 46 -3.78 5.99 -0.53
N ASP A 47 -2.99 6.90 0.04
CA ASP A 47 -3.16 8.34 -0.19
C ASP A 47 -2.96 8.70 -1.66
N GLU A 48 -1.99 8.08 -2.30
CA GLU A 48 -1.71 8.33 -3.70
C GLU A 48 -2.85 7.86 -4.59
N ILE A 49 -3.39 6.66 -4.32
CA ILE A 49 -4.55 6.14 -5.04
C ILE A 49 -5.74 7.08 -4.88
N PHE A 50 -6.01 7.50 -3.65
CA PHE A 50 -7.10 8.43 -3.35
C PHE A 50 -6.95 9.72 -4.13
N SER A 51 -5.75 10.29 -4.12
CA SER A 51 -5.46 11.53 -4.83
C SER A 51 -5.69 11.39 -6.34
N LEU A 52 -5.21 10.30 -6.92
CA LEU A 52 -5.37 10.07 -8.36
C LEU A 52 -6.83 9.86 -8.74
N GLU A 53 -7.58 9.12 -7.95
CA GLU A 53 -8.99 8.88 -8.23
C GLU A 53 -9.81 10.17 -8.12
N HIS A 54 -9.51 11.01 -7.14
CA HIS A 54 -10.20 12.30 -6.98
C HIS A 54 -9.84 13.28 -8.07
N THR A 55 -8.59 13.30 -8.49
CA THR A 55 -8.16 14.14 -9.59
C THR A 55 -8.88 13.75 -10.88
N ALA A 56 -9.06 12.45 -11.11
CA ALA A 56 -9.74 11.97 -12.31
C ALA A 56 -11.23 12.34 -12.32
N GLN A 57 -11.82 12.56 -11.15
CA GLN A 57 -13.22 12.92 -11.04
C GLN A 57 -13.47 14.43 -11.09
N ALA A 58 -12.44 15.21 -10.95
CA ALA A 58 -12.53 16.68 -11.06
C ALA A 58 -12.47 17.17 -12.51
#